data_e3bb1ca4e652fb6ba40e1436b354f60d
#
_entry.id   e3bb1ca4e652fb6ba40e1436b354f60d
#
_cell.length_a   1.000
_cell.length_b   1.000
_cell.length_c   1.000
_cell.angle_alpha   90.00
_cell.angle_beta   90.00
_cell.angle_gamma   90.00
#
_symmetry.space_group_name_H-M   'P 1'
#
loop_
_entity.id
_entity.type
_entity.pdbx_description
1 polymer ?
#
loop_
_entity_poly.entity_id
_entity_poly.type
_entity_poly.pdbx_seq_one_letter_code
_entity_poly.pdbx_strand_id
1 'polypeptide(L)'
;MIPDTRRRPTTGSPAVSVVVATYGRPELLLRCVDALLQQTIAPSRYEIIVVDDGSSREVRERVMSELSKRRRLGRAATLRFLWMPANRGPAAARNHGVLAARGAVIAFTDDDTEPCPDWLAQGLQAIAAGADAVAGKVEVPLPAVPTDYERDAAGLAHAEFVTANAFVRRDLLASIGGFDERFRSAWREDTDLLFRLRASGAIVRSAPLARVVHPVRPAPWGVSVAQQRKVMFDALLYKKFPRGYRRYVRPHPPWEYYAAVASGLCAILNAFAGQWSLALACFLLWLAIGAVFAWRRLSHTSHAPRHVAEMLITSLLIPWVSVYWRARGALRFRVPFV
;
A
#
# COMPACT_ATOMS: atom_id res chain seq x y z
N MET A 1 5.78 21.54 1.46
CA MET A 1 6.13 22.04 2.82
C MET A 1 4.83 22.18 3.59
N ILE A 2 4.62 21.40 4.65
CA ILE A 2 3.43 21.50 5.51
C ILE A 2 3.70 22.65 6.47
N PRO A 3 2.82 23.67 6.59
CA PRO A 3 3.03 24.78 7.50
C PRO A 3 3.10 24.32 8.96
N ASP A 4 3.90 25.00 9.80
CA ASP A 4 4.05 24.75 11.23
C ASP A 4 2.69 24.94 11.93
N THR A 5 2.08 23.84 12.34
CA THR A 5 0.74 23.82 12.96
C THR A 5 0.81 23.61 14.47
N ARG A 6 1.70 24.33 15.18
CA ARG A 6 1.70 24.35 16.66
C ARG A 6 0.46 25.05 17.23
N ARG A 7 -0.73 24.74 16.72
CA ARG A 7 -1.97 25.14 17.39
C ARG A 7 -2.26 24.13 18.50
N ARG A 8 -2.21 24.58 19.76
CA ARG A 8 -2.75 23.80 20.88
C ARG A 8 -4.19 23.40 20.56
N PRO A 9 -4.63 22.15 20.92
CA PRO A 9 -6.00 21.75 20.69
C PRO A 9 -6.92 22.77 21.39
N THR A 10 -7.80 23.39 20.63
CA THR A 10 -8.87 24.22 21.15
C THR A 10 -9.90 23.29 21.78
N THR A 11 -10.49 23.71 22.92
CA THR A 11 -11.64 23.04 23.52
C THR A 11 -12.71 22.84 22.45
N GLY A 12 -12.99 21.58 22.07
CA GLY A 12 -13.93 21.22 20.99
C GLY A 12 -13.25 20.58 19.72
N SER A 13 -11.94 20.47 19.66
CA SER A 13 -11.26 19.73 18.56
C SER A 13 -11.39 18.22 18.77
N PRO A 14 -11.57 17.42 17.69
CA PRO A 14 -11.59 15.96 17.81
C PRO A 14 -10.23 15.43 18.31
N ALA A 15 -10.23 14.30 19.01
CA ALA A 15 -9.01 13.65 19.45
C ALA A 15 -8.25 13.05 18.26
N VAL A 16 -8.99 12.53 17.27
CA VAL A 16 -8.42 11.88 16.10
C VAL A 16 -9.13 12.31 14.82
N SER A 17 -8.34 12.50 13.75
CA SER A 17 -8.84 12.64 12.37
C SER A 17 -8.53 11.38 11.61
N VAL A 18 -9.55 10.69 11.12
CA VAL A 18 -9.39 9.54 10.22
C VAL A 18 -9.24 10.06 8.80
N VAL A 19 -8.17 9.69 8.12
CA VAL A 19 -7.89 10.07 6.72
C VAL A 19 -8.02 8.85 5.83
N VAL A 20 -8.95 8.89 4.89
CA VAL A 20 -9.22 7.84 3.91
C VAL A 20 -8.97 8.40 2.52
N ALA A 21 -7.94 7.90 1.83
CA ALA A 21 -7.69 8.23 0.44
C ALA A 21 -8.47 7.26 -0.46
N THR A 22 -9.12 7.77 -1.52
CA THR A 22 -9.89 6.95 -2.46
C THR A 22 -9.65 7.38 -3.91
N TYR A 23 -9.84 6.46 -4.85
CA TYR A 23 -9.82 6.73 -6.28
C TYR A 23 -10.67 5.72 -7.04
N GLY A 24 -11.79 6.17 -7.62
CA GLY A 24 -12.63 5.37 -8.54
C GLY A 24 -13.33 4.16 -7.92
N ARG A 25 -13.51 4.10 -6.57
CA ARG A 25 -14.02 2.92 -5.86
C ARG A 25 -15.16 3.25 -4.87
N PRO A 26 -16.28 3.79 -5.34
CA PRO A 26 -17.33 4.29 -4.45
C PRO A 26 -17.91 3.22 -3.52
N GLU A 27 -18.11 1.98 -3.98
CA GLU A 27 -18.71 0.91 -3.17
C GLU A 27 -17.81 0.48 -2.00
N LEU A 28 -16.50 0.37 -2.25
CA LEU A 28 -15.52 0.02 -1.21
C LEU A 28 -15.44 1.14 -0.16
N LEU A 29 -15.28 2.37 -0.63
CA LEU A 29 -15.26 3.55 0.23
C LEU A 29 -16.48 3.64 1.14
N LEU A 30 -17.69 3.42 0.59
CA LEU A 30 -18.91 3.52 1.37
C LEU A 30 -18.99 2.47 2.47
N ARG A 31 -18.52 1.24 2.24
CA ARG A 31 -18.40 0.20 3.27
C ARG A 31 -17.41 0.61 4.38
N CYS A 32 -16.25 1.12 3.98
CA CYS A 32 -15.26 1.64 4.93
C CYS A 32 -15.84 2.77 5.79
N VAL A 33 -16.54 3.73 5.18
CA VAL A 33 -17.18 4.85 5.91
C VAL A 33 -18.27 4.34 6.85
N ASP A 34 -19.07 3.36 6.43
CA ASP A 34 -20.10 2.75 7.29
C ASP A 34 -19.49 2.10 8.54
N ALA A 35 -18.37 1.39 8.40
CA ALA A 35 -17.62 0.84 9.53
C ALA A 35 -17.02 1.94 10.43
N LEU A 36 -16.53 3.04 9.85
CA LEU A 36 -16.00 4.19 10.59
C LEU A 36 -17.09 4.94 11.36
N LEU A 37 -18.33 4.96 10.89
CA LEU A 37 -19.46 5.58 11.59
C LEU A 37 -19.96 4.74 12.77
N GLN A 38 -19.53 3.49 12.90
CA GLN A 38 -19.90 2.55 13.96
C GLN A 38 -18.84 2.46 15.07
N GLN A 39 -17.90 3.40 15.14
CA GLN A 39 -16.87 3.38 16.17
C GLN A 39 -17.46 3.61 17.58
N THR A 40 -16.88 2.94 18.59
CA THR A 40 -17.37 2.97 19.99
C THR A 40 -17.05 4.27 20.73
N ILE A 41 -16.09 5.07 20.24
CA ILE A 41 -15.82 6.39 20.85
C ILE A 41 -16.91 7.40 20.46
N ALA A 42 -17.13 8.38 21.34
CA ALA A 42 -18.15 9.41 21.09
C ALA A 42 -17.90 10.12 19.73
N PRO A 43 -18.97 10.36 18.94
CA PRO A 43 -18.85 10.99 17.60
C PRO A 43 -18.16 12.36 17.62
N SER A 44 -18.25 13.12 18.71
CA SER A 44 -17.55 14.39 18.88
C SER A 44 -16.02 14.24 19.03
N ARG A 45 -15.52 13.05 19.33
CA ARG A 45 -14.11 12.79 19.54
C ARG A 45 -13.32 12.47 18.26
N TYR A 46 -14.00 12.28 17.14
CA TYR A 46 -13.33 12.01 15.88
C TYR A 46 -13.99 12.69 14.68
N GLU A 47 -13.23 12.88 13.63
CA GLU A 47 -13.72 13.28 12.31
C GLU A 47 -13.23 12.30 11.26
N ILE A 48 -13.98 12.16 10.17
CA ILE A 48 -13.64 11.35 9.00
C ILE A 48 -13.38 12.29 7.84
N ILE A 49 -12.22 12.21 7.22
CA ILE A 49 -11.81 13.00 6.08
C ILE A 49 -11.56 12.06 4.91
N VAL A 50 -12.50 12.01 4.00
CA VAL A 50 -12.36 11.29 2.73
C VAL A 50 -11.71 12.20 1.72
N VAL A 51 -10.63 11.72 1.08
CA VAL A 51 -9.92 12.46 0.03
C VAL A 51 -9.99 11.69 -1.27
N ASP A 52 -10.72 12.24 -2.23
CA ASP A 52 -10.79 11.70 -3.58
C ASP A 52 -9.60 12.19 -4.43
N ASP A 53 -8.78 11.26 -4.88
CA ASP A 53 -7.55 11.51 -5.65
C ASP A 53 -7.86 11.68 -7.15
N GLY A 54 -8.83 12.52 -7.50
CA GLY A 54 -9.13 12.90 -8.88
C GLY A 54 -9.96 11.87 -9.66
N SER A 55 -10.95 11.24 -9.01
CA SER A 55 -11.92 10.39 -9.70
C SER A 55 -12.77 11.16 -10.73
N SER A 56 -13.46 10.43 -11.59
CA SER A 56 -14.38 11.05 -12.56
C SER A 56 -15.48 11.85 -11.85
N ARG A 57 -16.09 12.77 -12.58
CA ARG A 57 -17.17 13.61 -12.05
C ARG A 57 -18.33 12.79 -11.52
N GLU A 58 -18.73 11.75 -12.26
CA GLU A 58 -19.86 10.87 -11.89
C GLU A 58 -19.58 10.13 -10.58
N VAL A 59 -18.36 9.56 -10.44
CA VAL A 59 -17.94 8.87 -9.21
C VAL A 59 -17.97 9.84 -8.03
N ARG A 60 -17.42 11.05 -8.22
CA ARG A 60 -17.37 12.07 -7.18
C ARG A 60 -18.77 12.51 -6.76
N GLU A 61 -19.68 12.83 -7.69
CA GLU A 61 -21.05 13.24 -7.39
C GLU A 61 -21.82 12.14 -6.67
N ARG A 62 -21.66 10.89 -7.09
CA ARG A 62 -22.23 9.73 -6.41
C ARG A 62 -21.73 9.60 -4.97
N VAL A 63 -20.41 9.66 -4.76
CA VAL A 63 -19.82 9.60 -3.41
C VAL A 63 -20.35 10.76 -2.53
N MET A 64 -20.34 11.99 -3.05
CA MET A 64 -20.84 13.16 -2.30
C MET A 64 -22.32 13.00 -1.90
N SER A 65 -23.16 12.52 -2.80
CA SER A 65 -24.57 12.24 -2.53
C SER A 65 -24.72 11.23 -1.38
N GLU A 66 -24.02 10.10 -1.47
CA GLU A 66 -24.11 9.02 -0.48
C GLU A 66 -23.54 9.42 0.88
N LEU A 67 -22.44 10.17 0.93
CA LEU A 67 -21.88 10.70 2.18
C LEU A 67 -22.81 11.76 2.80
N SER A 68 -23.50 12.56 1.97
CA SER A 68 -24.49 13.53 2.45
C SER A 68 -25.69 12.86 3.11
N LYS A 69 -26.18 11.72 2.59
CA LYS A 69 -27.23 10.92 3.22
C LYS A 69 -26.80 10.44 4.61
N ARG A 70 -25.58 9.89 4.74
CA ARG A 70 -25.01 9.40 6.01
C ARG A 70 -24.88 10.53 7.04
N ARG A 71 -24.48 11.72 6.62
CA ARG A 71 -24.40 12.91 7.47
C ARG A 71 -25.74 13.32 8.07
N ARG A 72 -26.83 13.16 7.31
CA ARG A 72 -28.21 13.54 7.78
C ARG A 72 -28.81 12.59 8.81
N LEU A 73 -28.28 11.36 8.94
CA LEU A 73 -28.78 10.37 9.89
C LEU A 73 -28.46 10.69 11.38
N GLY A 74 -27.85 11.84 11.66
CA GLY A 74 -27.97 12.60 12.92
C GLY A 74 -27.17 12.13 14.14
N ARG A 75 -26.39 11.04 14.06
CA ARG A 75 -25.51 10.57 15.17
C ARG A 75 -24.05 10.40 14.77
N ALA A 76 -23.66 10.93 13.61
CA ALA A 76 -22.40 10.67 13.00
C ALA A 76 -21.32 11.65 13.44
N ALA A 77 -20.08 11.16 13.50
CA ALA A 77 -18.89 12.00 13.53
C ALA A 77 -18.88 13.00 12.37
N THR A 78 -18.10 14.07 12.50
CA THR A 78 -17.93 15.02 11.41
C THR A 78 -17.33 14.32 10.19
N LEU A 79 -18.13 14.23 9.11
CA LEU A 79 -17.71 13.61 7.84
C LEU A 79 -17.42 14.71 6.82
N ARG A 80 -16.20 14.76 6.31
CA ARG A 80 -15.71 15.74 5.32
C ARG A 80 -15.27 15.03 4.07
N PHE A 81 -15.60 15.58 2.93
CA PHE A 81 -15.15 15.11 1.63
C PHE A 81 -14.28 16.19 0.99
N LEU A 82 -13.08 15.82 0.60
CA LEU A 82 -12.13 16.64 -0.14
C LEU A 82 -11.89 16.01 -1.50
N TRP A 83 -11.59 16.85 -2.47
CA TRP A 83 -11.36 16.40 -3.83
C TRP A 83 -10.10 17.04 -4.40
N MET A 84 -9.30 16.25 -5.12
CA MET A 84 -8.12 16.69 -5.84
C MET A 84 -8.43 16.78 -7.36
N PRO A 85 -7.88 17.78 -8.08
CA PRO A 85 -8.21 17.99 -9.48
C PRO A 85 -7.65 16.92 -10.42
N ALA A 86 -6.66 16.15 -9.97
CA ALA A 86 -6.02 15.07 -10.73
C ALA A 86 -5.47 14.00 -9.81
N ASN A 87 -5.33 12.77 -10.32
CA ASN A 87 -4.71 11.68 -9.60
C ASN A 87 -3.21 11.94 -9.40
N ARG A 88 -2.81 12.05 -8.14
CA ARG A 88 -1.41 12.27 -7.71
C ARG A 88 -0.86 11.10 -6.90
N GLY A 89 -1.69 10.12 -6.61
CA GLY A 89 -1.35 8.93 -5.83
C GLY A 89 -1.69 9.06 -4.34
N PRO A 90 -1.71 7.91 -3.63
CA PRO A 90 -2.21 7.84 -2.25
C PRO A 90 -1.41 8.69 -1.27
N ALA A 91 -0.12 8.85 -1.46
CA ALA A 91 0.73 9.71 -0.62
C ALA A 91 0.25 11.17 -0.65
N ALA A 92 -0.02 11.71 -1.84
CA ALA A 92 -0.52 13.08 -2.01
C ALA A 92 -1.93 13.24 -1.45
N ALA A 93 -2.82 12.26 -1.69
CA ALA A 93 -4.18 12.28 -1.15
C ALA A 93 -4.17 12.24 0.39
N ARG A 94 -3.36 11.38 1.01
CA ARG A 94 -3.22 11.35 2.47
C ARG A 94 -2.66 12.66 3.02
N ASN A 95 -1.66 13.26 2.39
CA ASN A 95 -1.15 14.58 2.79
C ASN A 95 -2.23 15.66 2.72
N HIS A 96 -3.05 15.65 1.66
CA HIS A 96 -4.16 16.59 1.54
C HIS A 96 -5.17 16.44 2.68
N GLY A 97 -5.48 15.21 3.09
CA GLY A 97 -6.31 14.92 4.26
C GLY A 97 -5.68 15.38 5.58
N VAL A 98 -4.38 15.15 5.76
CA VAL A 98 -3.61 15.60 6.95
C VAL A 98 -3.63 17.11 7.10
N LEU A 99 -3.50 17.87 6.02
CA LEU A 99 -3.58 19.34 6.03
C LEU A 99 -4.93 19.85 6.51
N ALA A 100 -6.01 19.12 6.21
CA ALA A 100 -7.35 19.46 6.60
C ALA A 100 -7.71 18.96 8.02
N ALA A 101 -6.92 18.08 8.60
CA ALA A 101 -7.18 17.43 9.88
C ALA A 101 -7.09 18.39 11.08
N ARG A 102 -7.99 18.20 12.05
CA ARG A 102 -8.07 18.98 13.29
C ARG A 102 -7.64 18.18 14.52
N GLY A 103 -7.72 16.84 14.45
CA GLY A 103 -7.35 15.94 15.53
C GLY A 103 -5.87 16.02 15.89
N ALA A 104 -5.54 15.76 17.14
CA ALA A 104 -4.15 15.65 17.60
C ALA A 104 -3.47 14.38 17.08
N VAL A 105 -4.25 13.36 16.76
CA VAL A 105 -3.80 12.10 16.15
C VAL A 105 -4.39 11.98 14.76
N ILE A 106 -3.61 11.50 13.80
CA ILE A 106 -4.07 11.11 12.49
C ILE A 106 -4.17 9.58 12.46
N ALA A 107 -5.34 9.06 12.13
CA ALA A 107 -5.55 7.64 11.86
C ALA A 107 -5.69 7.43 10.36
N PHE A 108 -4.88 6.54 9.79
CA PHE A 108 -4.95 6.17 8.39
C PHE A 108 -5.61 4.81 8.24
N THR A 109 -6.50 4.72 7.27
CA THR A 109 -7.06 3.47 6.78
C THR A 109 -7.32 3.59 5.28
N ASP A 110 -7.39 2.48 4.57
CA ASP A 110 -7.64 2.47 3.13
C ASP A 110 -9.14 2.38 2.84
N ASP A 111 -9.57 2.78 1.66
CA ASP A 111 -10.98 2.80 1.25
C ASP A 111 -11.58 1.40 1.04
N ASP A 112 -10.78 0.34 1.09
CA ASP A 112 -11.17 -1.07 0.98
C ASP A 112 -10.97 -1.85 2.28
N THR A 113 -10.87 -1.16 3.40
CA THR A 113 -10.81 -1.75 4.74
C THR A 113 -12.14 -1.61 5.49
N GLU A 114 -12.33 -2.46 6.47
CA GLU A 114 -13.46 -2.41 7.42
C GLU A 114 -12.89 -2.33 8.83
N PRO A 115 -12.71 -1.12 9.41
CA PRO A 115 -12.24 -0.95 10.78
C PRO A 115 -13.21 -1.55 11.78
N CYS A 116 -12.70 -2.34 12.74
CA CYS A 116 -13.52 -2.89 13.82
C CYS A 116 -14.10 -1.77 14.71
N PRO A 117 -15.23 -1.99 15.40
CA PRO A 117 -15.90 -0.93 16.18
C PRO A 117 -15.04 -0.26 17.26
N ASP A 118 -14.08 -0.97 17.82
CA ASP A 118 -13.17 -0.48 18.85
C ASP A 118 -11.81 0.05 18.30
N TRP A 119 -11.64 0.07 16.99
CA TRP A 119 -10.38 0.41 16.32
C TRP A 119 -9.81 1.76 16.77
N LEU A 120 -10.63 2.84 16.78
CA LEU A 120 -10.18 4.15 17.21
C LEU A 120 -9.86 4.20 18.71
N ALA A 121 -10.65 3.51 19.54
CA ALA A 121 -10.41 3.45 20.98
C ALA A 121 -9.05 2.81 21.27
N GLN A 122 -8.75 1.67 20.66
CA GLN A 122 -7.52 0.92 20.86
C GLN A 122 -6.29 1.67 20.32
N GLY A 123 -6.41 2.31 19.15
CA GLY A 123 -5.33 3.13 18.61
C GLY A 123 -5.02 4.35 19.48
N LEU A 124 -6.02 5.06 19.93
CA LEU A 124 -5.86 6.20 20.86
C LEU A 124 -5.30 5.78 22.22
N GLN A 125 -5.68 4.61 22.73
CA GLN A 125 -5.12 4.07 23.98
C GLN A 125 -3.62 3.81 23.85
N ALA A 126 -3.16 3.25 22.74
CA ALA A 126 -1.74 3.03 22.50
C ALA A 126 -0.95 4.36 22.37
N ILE A 127 -1.52 5.37 21.74
CA ILE A 127 -0.94 6.73 21.71
C ILE A 127 -0.88 7.34 23.13
N ALA A 128 -1.94 7.20 23.92
CA ALA A 128 -1.97 7.70 25.30
C ALA A 128 -0.97 6.98 26.21
N ALA A 129 -0.67 5.72 25.93
CA ALA A 129 0.37 4.92 26.60
C ALA A 129 1.81 5.30 26.19
N GLY A 130 1.99 6.41 25.46
CA GLY A 130 3.31 6.98 25.15
C GLY A 130 3.87 6.58 23.77
N ALA A 131 3.07 6.04 22.87
CA ALA A 131 3.48 5.88 21.47
C ALA A 131 3.34 7.21 20.72
N ASP A 132 4.27 7.47 19.81
CA ASP A 132 4.20 8.59 18.86
C ASP A 132 3.53 8.16 17.56
N ALA A 133 3.72 6.88 17.20
CA ALA A 133 3.03 6.24 16.09
C ALA A 133 2.66 4.79 16.46
N VAL A 134 1.59 4.30 15.86
CA VAL A 134 1.03 2.98 16.13
C VAL A 134 0.76 2.25 14.83
N ALA A 135 1.19 1.00 14.75
CA ALA A 135 0.78 0.02 13.75
C ALA A 135 -0.32 -0.87 14.34
N GLY A 136 -1.52 -0.79 13.83
CA GLY A 136 -2.60 -1.71 14.20
C GLY A 136 -2.49 -3.04 13.46
N LYS A 137 -3.37 -3.99 13.80
CA LYS A 137 -3.44 -5.30 13.17
C LYS A 137 -4.32 -5.25 11.92
N VAL A 138 -3.79 -5.69 10.80
CA VAL A 138 -4.57 -5.94 9.58
C VAL A 138 -4.93 -7.41 9.50
N GLU A 139 -6.20 -7.71 9.34
CA GLU A 139 -6.72 -9.05 9.12
C GLU A 139 -7.12 -9.19 7.65
N VAL A 140 -6.54 -10.15 6.95
CA VAL A 140 -6.81 -10.40 5.54
C VAL A 140 -7.49 -11.76 5.42
N PRO A 141 -8.82 -11.80 5.29
CA PRO A 141 -9.54 -13.06 5.11
C PRO A 141 -9.14 -13.75 3.80
N LEU A 142 -8.77 -15.01 3.88
CA LEU A 142 -8.44 -15.84 2.72
C LEU A 142 -9.40 -17.02 2.61
N PRO A 143 -9.68 -17.50 1.39
CA PRO A 143 -10.33 -18.77 1.18
C PRO A 143 -9.42 -19.92 1.64
N ALA A 144 -9.99 -21.10 1.86
CA ALA A 144 -9.24 -22.30 2.30
C ALA A 144 -8.09 -22.65 1.34
N VAL A 145 -8.26 -22.41 0.05
CA VAL A 145 -7.24 -22.60 -1.00
C VAL A 145 -7.11 -21.29 -1.79
N PRO A 146 -6.23 -20.37 -1.38
CA PRO A 146 -6.07 -19.09 -2.04
C PRO A 146 -5.35 -19.20 -3.39
N THR A 147 -5.56 -18.22 -4.24
CA THR A 147 -4.71 -17.96 -5.41
C THR A 147 -3.37 -17.34 -4.98
N ASP A 148 -2.39 -17.34 -5.87
CA ASP A 148 -1.09 -16.66 -5.64
C ASP A 148 -1.27 -15.16 -5.33
N TYR A 149 -2.20 -14.49 -6.01
CA TYR A 149 -2.53 -13.10 -5.75
C TYR A 149 -3.11 -12.86 -4.35
N GLU A 150 -4.06 -13.70 -3.93
CA GLU A 150 -4.67 -13.60 -2.60
C GLU A 150 -3.64 -13.84 -1.49
N ARG A 151 -2.74 -14.81 -1.71
CA ARG A 151 -1.64 -15.10 -0.79
C ARG A 151 -0.63 -13.96 -0.69
N ASP A 152 -0.27 -13.34 -1.83
CA ASP A 152 0.60 -12.15 -1.86
C ASP A 152 -0.06 -10.98 -1.11
N ALA A 153 -1.34 -10.73 -1.35
CA ALA A 153 -2.11 -9.70 -0.66
C ALA A 153 -2.19 -9.93 0.86
N ALA A 154 -2.26 -11.18 1.31
CA ALA A 154 -2.24 -11.54 2.73
C ALA A 154 -0.93 -11.16 3.45
N GLY A 155 0.13 -10.91 2.71
CA GLY A 155 1.37 -10.35 3.26
C GLY A 155 1.17 -9.05 4.05
N LEU A 156 0.10 -8.29 3.77
CA LEU A 156 -0.31 -7.11 4.53
C LEU A 156 -0.54 -7.40 6.02
N ALA A 157 -1.05 -8.59 6.36
CA ALA A 157 -1.29 -8.99 7.75
C ALA A 157 -0.01 -9.14 8.59
N HIS A 158 1.14 -9.32 7.93
CA HIS A 158 2.45 -9.49 8.55
C HIS A 158 3.36 -8.26 8.40
N ALA A 159 2.89 -7.22 7.74
CA ALA A 159 3.66 -6.00 7.55
C ALA A 159 3.82 -5.26 8.89
N GLU A 160 5.03 -4.80 9.18
CA GLU A 160 5.36 -4.12 10.43
C GLU A 160 4.60 -2.79 10.60
N PHE A 161 4.38 -2.07 9.49
CA PHE A 161 3.68 -0.80 9.47
C PHE A 161 3.07 -0.58 8.08
N VAL A 162 1.76 -0.39 8.04
CA VAL A 162 1.03 -0.09 6.80
C VAL A 162 -0.02 0.98 7.05
N THR A 163 -0.22 1.84 6.07
CA THR A 163 -1.21 2.92 6.16
C THR A 163 -2.66 2.47 6.08
N ALA A 164 -2.90 1.20 5.77
CA ALA A 164 -4.22 0.58 5.95
C ALA A 164 -4.66 0.53 7.42
N ASN A 165 -3.71 0.62 8.38
CA ASN A 165 -3.99 0.65 9.81
C ASN A 165 -2.84 1.29 10.59
N ALA A 166 -2.79 2.61 10.60
CA ALA A 166 -1.75 3.36 11.30
C ALA A 166 -2.30 4.59 12.01
N PHE A 167 -1.74 4.90 13.19
CA PHE A 167 -2.00 6.13 13.92
C PHE A 167 -0.69 6.88 14.12
N VAL A 168 -0.68 8.18 13.92
CA VAL A 168 0.51 9.02 14.09
C VAL A 168 0.10 10.34 14.75
N ARG A 169 0.87 10.82 15.71
CA ARG A 169 0.70 12.18 16.24
C ARG A 169 0.83 13.20 15.10
N ARG A 170 -0.12 14.11 15.01
CA ARG A 170 -0.19 15.06 13.88
C ARG A 170 1.01 16.01 13.84
N ASP A 171 1.48 16.47 14.97
CA ASP A 171 2.66 17.33 15.09
C ASP A 171 3.94 16.62 14.63
N LEU A 172 4.13 15.36 15.02
CA LEU A 172 5.23 14.53 14.55
C LEU A 172 5.14 14.32 13.02
N LEU A 173 3.97 13.98 12.50
CA LEU A 173 3.79 13.79 11.06
C LEU A 173 4.10 15.08 10.28
N ALA A 174 3.71 16.24 10.82
CA ALA A 174 4.04 17.53 10.24
C ALA A 174 5.55 17.83 10.30
N SER A 175 6.21 17.53 11.42
CA SER A 175 7.65 17.79 11.61
C SER A 175 8.53 16.98 10.65
N ILE A 176 8.10 15.77 10.30
CA ILE A 176 8.81 14.92 9.31
C ILE A 176 8.37 15.18 7.85
N GLY A 177 7.46 16.14 7.61
CA GLY A 177 7.02 16.56 6.28
C GLY A 177 5.94 15.68 5.62
N GLY A 178 5.19 14.85 6.40
CA GLY A 178 4.14 14.00 5.88
C GLY A 178 4.66 12.86 4.99
N PHE A 179 3.86 12.43 4.00
CA PHE A 179 4.27 11.43 3.01
C PHE A 179 5.12 12.05 1.90
N ASP A 180 6.04 11.27 1.36
CA ASP A 180 6.80 11.65 0.16
C ASP A 180 5.96 11.40 -1.10
N GLU A 181 5.44 12.46 -1.71
CA GLU A 181 4.53 12.41 -2.86
C GLU A 181 5.17 11.90 -4.16
N ARG A 182 6.47 11.65 -4.16
CA ARG A 182 7.13 10.96 -5.28
C ARG A 182 6.71 9.51 -5.40
N PHE A 183 6.24 8.89 -4.31
CA PHE A 183 5.57 7.58 -4.31
C PHE A 183 4.14 7.74 -4.82
N ARG A 184 3.96 7.59 -6.13
CA ARG A 184 2.65 7.76 -6.79
C ARG A 184 1.79 6.50 -6.85
N SER A 185 2.25 5.39 -6.30
CA SER A 185 1.50 4.14 -6.17
C SER A 185 1.44 3.75 -4.71
N ALA A 186 0.44 2.97 -4.32
CA ALA A 186 0.37 2.31 -3.01
C ALA A 186 1.48 1.25 -2.90
N TRP A 187 2.71 1.70 -2.75
CA TRP A 187 3.90 0.86 -2.66
C TRP A 187 5.08 1.65 -2.12
N ARG A 188 5.55 1.28 -0.94
CA ARG A 188 6.72 1.84 -0.21
C ARG A 188 6.54 3.22 0.42
N GLU A 189 5.44 3.93 0.20
CA GLU A 189 5.17 5.20 0.89
C GLU A 189 5.02 5.03 2.39
N ASP A 190 4.48 3.91 2.83
CA ASP A 190 4.34 3.50 4.23
C ASP A 190 5.68 3.09 4.85
N THR A 191 6.49 2.31 4.12
CA THR A 191 7.85 1.94 4.54
C THR A 191 8.75 3.18 4.64
N ASP A 192 8.64 4.11 3.70
CA ASP A 192 9.34 5.40 3.75
C ASP A 192 8.93 6.20 4.99
N LEU A 193 7.63 6.28 5.26
CA LEU A 193 7.11 6.95 6.46
C LEU A 193 7.66 6.31 7.74
N LEU A 194 7.62 4.97 7.86
CA LEU A 194 8.16 4.25 9.00
C LEU A 194 9.64 4.54 9.23
N PHE A 195 10.45 4.55 8.15
CA PHE A 195 11.88 4.83 8.27
C PHE A 195 12.14 6.27 8.72
N ARG A 196 11.34 7.23 8.27
CA ARG A 196 11.45 8.64 8.73
C ARG A 196 10.97 8.83 10.15
N LEU A 197 9.91 8.15 10.58
CA LEU A 197 9.47 8.12 11.97
C LEU A 197 10.58 7.59 12.89
N ARG A 198 11.19 6.48 12.53
CA ARG A 198 12.32 5.92 13.29
C ARG A 198 13.54 6.83 13.30
N ALA A 199 13.86 7.44 12.18
CA ALA A 199 14.99 8.37 12.08
C ALA A 199 14.79 9.65 12.92
N SER A 200 13.54 10.05 13.19
CA SER A 200 13.23 11.17 14.09
C SER A 200 13.26 10.78 15.58
N GLY A 201 13.55 9.53 15.92
CA GLY A 201 13.53 9.03 17.30
C GLY A 201 12.12 8.73 17.82
N ALA A 202 11.09 8.68 16.97
CA ALA A 202 9.73 8.41 17.37
C ALA A 202 9.54 7.00 17.93
N ILE A 203 8.72 6.88 18.97
CA ILE A 203 8.34 5.61 19.57
C ILE A 203 7.20 5.01 18.74
N VAL A 204 7.54 4.04 17.87
CA VAL A 204 6.56 3.28 17.08
C VAL A 204 6.21 2.00 17.82
N ARG A 205 4.92 1.80 18.11
CA ARG A 205 4.42 0.60 18.82
C ARG A 205 3.38 -0.15 18.00
N SER A 206 3.29 -1.46 18.23
CA SER A 206 2.17 -2.28 17.73
C SER A 206 0.98 -2.17 18.67
N ALA A 207 -0.23 -2.10 18.10
CA ALA A 207 -1.50 -2.18 18.83
C ALA A 207 -2.38 -3.29 18.22
N PRO A 208 -2.17 -4.55 18.62
CA PRO A 208 -2.85 -5.71 18.01
C PRO A 208 -4.37 -5.71 18.21
N LEU A 209 -4.89 -4.94 19.17
CA LEU A 209 -6.30 -4.76 19.39
C LEU A 209 -6.93 -3.68 18.48
N ALA A 210 -6.15 -2.77 17.92
CA ALA A 210 -6.62 -1.84 16.90
C ALA A 210 -6.69 -2.59 15.56
N ARG A 211 -7.84 -3.21 15.24
CA ARG A 211 -8.00 -4.13 14.13
C ARG A 211 -8.75 -3.50 12.97
N VAL A 212 -8.30 -3.81 11.75
CA VAL A 212 -9.05 -3.60 10.51
C VAL A 212 -9.10 -4.88 9.71
N VAL A 213 -10.24 -5.17 9.11
CA VAL A 213 -10.37 -6.24 8.11
C VAL A 213 -10.08 -5.63 6.74
N HIS A 214 -9.22 -6.27 5.97
CA HIS A 214 -8.86 -5.84 4.61
C HIS A 214 -9.15 -6.99 3.64
N PRO A 215 -10.38 -7.09 3.11
CA PRO A 215 -10.74 -8.12 2.15
C PRO A 215 -9.90 -8.05 0.89
N VAL A 216 -9.46 -9.21 0.39
CA VAL A 216 -8.74 -9.24 -0.89
C VAL A 216 -9.71 -8.92 -2.03
N ARG A 217 -9.35 -7.94 -2.85
CA ARG A 217 -10.16 -7.55 -4.00
C ARG A 217 -10.03 -8.56 -5.13
N PRO A 218 -11.11 -8.82 -5.89
CA PRO A 218 -11.00 -9.57 -7.12
C PRO A 218 -9.95 -8.94 -8.05
N ALA A 219 -9.15 -9.77 -8.69
CA ALA A 219 -8.11 -9.29 -9.60
C ALA A 219 -8.25 -9.97 -10.98
N PRO A 220 -7.93 -9.25 -12.06
CA PRO A 220 -7.92 -9.85 -13.39
C PRO A 220 -6.76 -10.85 -13.53
N TRP A 221 -6.91 -11.77 -14.46
CA TRP A 221 -5.85 -12.71 -14.84
C TRP A 221 -4.57 -11.95 -15.25
N GLY A 222 -3.43 -12.40 -14.77
CA GLY A 222 -2.14 -11.76 -15.05
C GLY A 222 -1.85 -10.51 -14.20
N VAL A 223 -2.62 -10.22 -13.16
CA VAL A 223 -2.44 -9.05 -12.28
C VAL A 223 -1.02 -8.95 -11.73
N SER A 224 -0.37 -10.06 -11.43
CA SER A 224 0.99 -10.12 -10.90
C SER A 224 2.05 -9.52 -11.85
N VAL A 225 1.82 -9.60 -13.17
CA VAL A 225 2.67 -8.93 -14.17
C VAL A 225 2.46 -7.40 -14.13
N ALA A 226 1.20 -6.95 -14.10
CA ALA A 226 0.87 -5.52 -14.04
C ALA A 226 1.40 -4.87 -12.74
N GLN A 227 1.41 -5.60 -11.64
CA GLN A 227 1.91 -5.14 -10.35
C GLN A 227 3.42 -4.89 -10.34
N GLN A 228 4.21 -5.47 -11.26
CA GLN A 228 5.65 -5.22 -11.35
C GLN A 228 5.99 -3.74 -11.57
N ARG A 229 5.07 -2.94 -12.11
CA ARG A 229 5.25 -1.49 -12.24
C ARG A 229 5.57 -0.79 -10.91
N LYS A 230 5.07 -1.31 -9.81
CA LYS A 230 5.30 -0.76 -8.46
C LYS A 230 6.77 -0.85 -8.04
N VAL A 231 7.51 -1.87 -8.52
CA VAL A 231 8.92 -2.11 -8.19
C VAL A 231 9.83 -0.92 -8.55
N MET A 232 9.41 -0.06 -9.48
CA MET A 232 10.09 1.20 -9.77
C MET A 232 10.33 2.06 -8.51
N PHE A 233 9.41 2.04 -7.56
CA PHE A 233 9.51 2.83 -6.33
C PHE A 233 10.43 2.22 -5.28
N ASP A 234 10.82 0.95 -5.43
CA ASP A 234 11.88 0.35 -4.60
C ASP A 234 13.21 1.10 -4.79
N ALA A 235 13.50 1.57 -6.02
CA ALA A 235 14.67 2.38 -6.30
C ALA A 235 14.66 3.72 -5.55
N LEU A 236 13.48 4.35 -5.39
CA LEU A 236 13.34 5.58 -4.61
C LEU A 236 13.58 5.33 -3.13
N LEU A 237 12.99 4.26 -2.57
CA LEU A 237 13.20 3.90 -1.17
C LEU A 237 14.68 3.54 -0.91
N TYR A 238 15.29 2.76 -1.80
CA TYR A 238 16.72 2.42 -1.72
C TYR A 238 17.61 3.67 -1.78
N LYS A 239 17.31 4.62 -2.67
CA LYS A 239 18.03 5.90 -2.72
C LYS A 239 18.03 6.65 -1.39
N LYS A 240 16.89 6.67 -0.70
CA LYS A 240 16.72 7.38 0.58
C LYS A 240 17.33 6.62 1.75
N PHE A 241 17.19 5.30 1.76
CA PHE A 241 17.55 4.43 2.88
C PHE A 241 18.21 3.13 2.41
N PRO A 242 19.43 3.17 1.82
CA PRO A 242 20.03 1.98 1.22
C PRO A 242 20.25 0.84 2.22
N ARG A 243 20.75 1.16 3.43
CA ARG A 243 20.93 0.16 4.50
C ARG A 243 19.58 -0.37 5.02
N GLY A 244 18.61 0.52 5.24
CA GLY A 244 17.26 0.14 5.69
C GLY A 244 16.55 -0.74 4.66
N TYR A 245 16.64 -0.41 3.38
CA TYR A 245 16.07 -1.22 2.30
C TYR A 245 16.67 -2.64 2.27
N ARG A 246 18.00 -2.77 2.35
CA ARG A 246 18.67 -4.09 2.34
C ARG A 246 18.38 -4.90 3.60
N ARG A 247 18.20 -4.25 4.74
CA ARG A 247 17.92 -4.94 6.02
C ARG A 247 16.45 -5.38 6.15
N TYR A 248 15.49 -4.55 5.74
CA TYR A 248 14.08 -4.75 6.08
C TYR A 248 13.17 -5.04 4.88
N VAL A 249 13.63 -4.79 3.65
CA VAL A 249 12.81 -4.96 2.45
C VAL A 249 13.34 -6.09 1.58
N ARG A 250 14.57 -5.98 1.13
CA ARG A 250 15.19 -6.99 0.28
C ARG A 250 16.71 -7.02 0.48
N PRO A 251 17.27 -8.07 1.10
CA PRO A 251 18.70 -8.13 1.41
C PRO A 251 19.57 -8.22 0.16
N HIS A 252 19.11 -8.94 -0.87
CA HIS A 252 19.87 -9.16 -2.10
C HIS A 252 19.07 -8.75 -3.34
N PRO A 253 19.73 -8.40 -4.46
CA PRO A 253 19.09 -8.26 -5.76
C PRO A 253 18.35 -9.55 -6.17
N PRO A 254 17.33 -9.48 -7.04
CA PRO A 254 16.61 -10.66 -7.53
C PRO A 254 17.44 -11.37 -8.61
N TRP A 255 18.54 -11.99 -8.21
CA TRP A 255 19.49 -12.65 -9.13
C TRP A 255 18.81 -13.64 -10.05
N GLU A 256 17.79 -14.34 -9.57
CA GLU A 256 16.98 -15.27 -10.38
C GLU A 256 16.29 -14.58 -11.57
N TYR A 257 15.84 -13.32 -11.40
CA TYR A 257 15.23 -12.55 -12.49
C TYR A 257 16.28 -12.07 -13.50
N TYR A 258 17.45 -11.66 -13.02
CA TYR A 258 18.55 -11.29 -13.91
C TYR A 258 19.06 -12.51 -14.69
N ALA A 259 19.18 -13.67 -14.04
CA ALA A 259 19.56 -14.92 -14.69
C ALA A 259 18.52 -15.34 -15.76
N ALA A 260 17.22 -15.23 -15.46
CA ALA A 260 16.16 -15.53 -16.42
C ALA A 260 16.24 -14.60 -17.64
N VAL A 261 16.41 -13.28 -17.43
CA VAL A 261 16.52 -12.32 -18.54
C VAL A 261 17.80 -12.57 -19.34
N ALA A 262 18.94 -12.78 -18.69
CA ALA A 262 20.21 -13.06 -19.35
C ALA A 262 20.15 -14.34 -20.20
N SER A 263 19.62 -15.44 -19.65
CA SER A 263 19.48 -16.71 -20.39
C SER A 263 18.54 -16.57 -21.59
N GLY A 264 17.41 -15.86 -21.44
CA GLY A 264 16.50 -15.60 -22.55
C GLY A 264 17.14 -14.74 -23.65
N LEU A 265 17.87 -13.68 -23.29
CA LEU A 265 18.62 -12.86 -24.25
C LEU A 265 19.73 -13.66 -24.94
N CYS A 266 20.48 -14.47 -24.19
CA CYS A 266 21.51 -15.34 -24.76
C CYS A 266 20.92 -16.36 -25.76
N ALA A 267 19.72 -16.93 -25.43
CA ALA A 267 19.03 -17.83 -26.35
C ALA A 267 18.73 -17.15 -27.70
N ILE A 268 18.15 -15.93 -27.62
CA ILE A 268 17.81 -15.15 -28.82
C ILE A 268 19.07 -14.79 -29.63
N LEU A 269 20.10 -14.25 -28.99
CA LEU A 269 21.33 -13.81 -29.68
C LEU A 269 22.08 -14.97 -30.35
N ASN A 270 22.18 -16.13 -29.68
CA ASN A 270 22.81 -17.31 -30.26
C ASN A 270 22.00 -17.92 -31.41
N ALA A 271 20.66 -17.87 -31.34
CA ALA A 271 19.82 -18.28 -32.47
C ALA A 271 20.08 -17.41 -33.70
N PHE A 272 20.15 -16.08 -33.54
CA PHE A 272 20.54 -15.19 -34.66
C PHE A 272 21.95 -15.39 -35.18
N ALA A 273 22.87 -15.81 -34.31
CA ALA A 273 24.24 -16.15 -34.71
C ALA A 273 24.39 -17.56 -35.32
N GLY A 274 23.30 -18.31 -35.48
CA GLY A 274 23.32 -19.68 -36.02
C GLY A 274 23.86 -20.73 -35.04
N GLN A 275 24.08 -20.39 -33.78
CA GLN A 275 24.62 -21.29 -32.75
C GLN A 275 23.48 -22.03 -32.04
N TRP A 276 22.79 -22.91 -32.76
CA TRP A 276 21.54 -23.54 -32.31
C TRP A 276 21.67 -24.37 -31.04
N SER A 277 22.79 -25.10 -30.85
CA SER A 277 22.99 -25.88 -29.61
C SER A 277 23.06 -25.00 -28.37
N LEU A 278 23.79 -23.88 -28.45
CA LEU A 278 23.91 -22.93 -27.34
C LEU A 278 22.59 -22.17 -27.12
N ALA A 279 21.90 -21.78 -28.22
CA ALA A 279 20.58 -21.17 -28.16
C ALA A 279 19.59 -22.08 -27.44
N LEU A 280 19.56 -23.38 -27.77
CA LEU A 280 18.71 -24.35 -27.11
C LEU A 280 19.06 -24.51 -25.62
N ALA A 281 20.33 -24.62 -25.27
CA ALA A 281 20.76 -24.71 -23.87
C ALA A 281 20.31 -23.50 -23.03
N CYS A 282 20.52 -22.30 -23.57
CA CYS A 282 20.09 -21.07 -22.92
C CYS A 282 18.53 -20.98 -22.80
N PHE A 283 17.81 -21.40 -23.82
CA PHE A 283 16.34 -21.46 -23.79
C PHE A 283 15.82 -22.44 -22.74
N LEU A 284 16.41 -23.63 -22.66
CA LEU A 284 16.05 -24.63 -21.63
C LEU A 284 16.36 -24.11 -20.23
N LEU A 285 17.47 -23.40 -20.05
CA LEU A 285 17.78 -22.75 -18.76
C LEU A 285 16.73 -21.70 -18.39
N TRP A 286 16.32 -20.84 -19.33
CA TRP A 286 15.25 -19.87 -19.11
C TRP A 286 13.93 -20.54 -18.73
N LEU A 287 13.54 -21.61 -19.43
CA LEU A 287 12.34 -22.38 -19.10
C LEU A 287 12.44 -23.02 -17.69
N ALA A 288 13.60 -23.57 -17.35
CA ALA A 288 13.83 -24.19 -16.05
C ALA A 288 13.69 -23.17 -14.91
N ILE A 289 14.27 -21.97 -15.05
CA ILE A 289 14.12 -20.89 -14.07
C ILE A 289 12.64 -20.47 -13.94
N GLY A 290 11.92 -20.33 -15.06
CA GLY A 290 10.50 -20.02 -15.09
C GLY A 290 9.64 -21.11 -14.43
N ALA A 291 9.95 -22.38 -14.69
CA ALA A 291 9.26 -23.51 -14.09
C ALA A 291 9.46 -23.59 -12.56
N VAL A 292 10.69 -23.40 -12.08
CA VAL A 292 10.98 -23.33 -10.63
C VAL A 292 10.22 -22.16 -9.99
N PHE A 293 10.18 -21.01 -10.67
CA PHE A 293 9.45 -19.86 -10.16
C PHE A 293 7.92 -20.14 -10.14
N ALA A 294 7.36 -20.72 -11.20
CA ALA A 294 5.96 -21.12 -11.25
C ALA A 294 5.61 -22.15 -10.15
N TRP A 295 6.46 -23.14 -9.95
CA TRP A 295 6.29 -24.14 -8.90
C TRP A 295 6.24 -23.52 -7.49
N ARG A 296 7.15 -22.58 -7.18
CA ARG A 296 7.14 -21.84 -5.90
C ARG A 296 5.84 -21.05 -5.70
N ARG A 297 5.28 -20.47 -6.76
CA ARG A 297 4.02 -19.73 -6.72
C ARG A 297 2.80 -20.63 -6.59
N LEU A 298 2.85 -21.83 -7.18
CA LEU A 298 1.81 -22.85 -7.04
C LEU A 298 1.85 -23.56 -5.68
N SER A 299 2.97 -23.56 -4.99
CA SER A 299 3.09 -24.17 -3.68
C SER A 299 2.15 -23.48 -2.69
N HIS A 300 1.20 -24.25 -2.12
CA HIS A 300 0.19 -23.79 -1.18
C HIS A 300 -0.86 -22.80 -1.77
N THR A 301 -1.08 -22.85 -3.08
CA THR A 301 -2.12 -22.06 -3.77
C THR A 301 -3.04 -22.97 -4.59
N SER A 302 -4.06 -22.37 -5.21
CA SER A 302 -5.03 -23.13 -6.03
C SER A 302 -4.35 -23.83 -7.22
N HIS A 303 -4.73 -25.07 -7.47
CA HIS A 303 -4.32 -25.85 -8.65
C HIS A 303 -5.43 -25.92 -9.72
N ALA A 304 -6.41 -25.02 -9.68
CA ALA A 304 -7.38 -24.90 -10.76
C ALA A 304 -6.67 -24.67 -12.10
N PRO A 305 -7.08 -25.30 -13.20
CA PRO A 305 -6.36 -25.25 -14.49
C PRO A 305 -6.08 -23.81 -14.98
N ARG A 306 -7.04 -22.91 -14.80
CA ARG A 306 -6.88 -21.48 -15.15
C ARG A 306 -5.78 -20.81 -14.33
N HIS A 307 -5.68 -21.12 -13.04
CA HIS A 307 -4.66 -20.57 -12.16
C HIS A 307 -3.27 -21.17 -12.46
N VAL A 308 -3.19 -22.48 -12.72
CA VAL A 308 -1.94 -23.12 -13.14
C VAL A 308 -1.41 -22.49 -14.43
N ALA A 309 -2.27 -22.31 -15.45
CA ALA A 309 -1.90 -21.65 -16.69
C ALA A 309 -1.41 -20.21 -16.45
N GLU A 310 -2.07 -19.46 -15.55
CA GLU A 310 -1.64 -18.13 -15.14
C GLU A 310 -0.24 -18.15 -14.53
N MET A 311 0.01 -19.06 -13.60
CA MET A 311 1.32 -19.15 -12.94
C MET A 311 2.43 -19.51 -13.91
N LEU A 312 2.19 -20.44 -14.83
CA LEU A 312 3.18 -20.82 -15.84
C LEU A 312 3.55 -19.64 -16.76
N ILE A 313 2.55 -18.97 -17.32
CA ILE A 313 2.77 -17.86 -18.26
C ILE A 313 3.36 -16.64 -17.56
N THR A 314 2.77 -16.25 -16.44
CA THR A 314 3.22 -15.03 -15.74
C THR A 314 4.61 -15.20 -15.12
N SER A 315 5.01 -16.42 -14.74
CA SER A 315 6.36 -16.66 -14.21
C SER A 315 7.47 -16.54 -15.26
N LEU A 316 7.15 -16.75 -16.54
CA LEU A 316 8.07 -16.45 -17.62
C LEU A 316 8.17 -14.96 -17.94
N LEU A 317 7.08 -14.21 -17.73
CA LEU A 317 7.00 -12.77 -18.06
C LEU A 317 7.50 -11.86 -16.93
N ILE A 318 7.21 -12.21 -15.66
CA ILE A 318 7.53 -11.37 -14.49
C ILE A 318 9.01 -10.97 -14.44
N PRO A 319 10.01 -11.86 -14.64
CA PRO A 319 11.41 -11.46 -14.61
C PRO A 319 11.74 -10.30 -15.55
N TRP A 320 11.25 -10.36 -16.79
CA TRP A 320 11.48 -9.33 -17.82
C TRP A 320 10.85 -7.99 -17.42
N VAL A 321 9.59 -8.03 -17.03
CA VAL A 321 8.85 -6.82 -16.63
C VAL A 321 9.42 -6.22 -15.35
N SER A 322 9.82 -7.05 -14.38
CA SER A 322 10.43 -6.62 -13.13
C SER A 322 11.79 -5.95 -13.37
N VAL A 323 12.67 -6.57 -14.15
CA VAL A 323 13.98 -5.99 -14.49
C VAL A 323 13.82 -4.67 -15.23
N TYR A 324 12.88 -4.59 -16.19
CA TYR A 324 12.56 -3.35 -16.88
C TYR A 324 12.15 -2.23 -15.91
N TRP A 325 11.22 -2.48 -14.98
CA TRP A 325 10.77 -1.46 -14.05
C TRP A 325 11.82 -1.10 -13.00
N ARG A 326 12.68 -2.04 -12.61
CA ARG A 326 13.84 -1.76 -11.75
C ARG A 326 14.82 -0.83 -12.45
N ALA A 327 15.20 -1.14 -13.69
CA ALA A 327 16.07 -0.29 -14.50
C ALA A 327 15.46 1.10 -14.72
N ARG A 328 14.16 1.16 -15.06
CA ARG A 328 13.44 2.43 -15.19
C ARG A 328 13.41 3.23 -13.89
N GLY A 329 13.26 2.56 -12.74
CA GLY A 329 13.35 3.19 -11.42
C GLY A 329 14.74 3.73 -11.12
N ALA A 330 15.78 2.95 -11.40
CA ALA A 330 17.18 3.35 -11.25
C ALA A 330 17.49 4.62 -12.05
N LEU A 331 17.09 4.66 -13.32
CA LEU A 331 17.25 5.81 -14.20
C LEU A 331 16.44 7.02 -13.72
N ARG A 332 15.14 6.83 -13.44
CA ARG A 332 14.24 7.91 -13.01
C ARG A 332 14.71 8.58 -11.73
N PHE A 333 15.13 7.80 -10.76
CA PHE A 333 15.56 8.31 -9.46
C PHE A 333 17.07 8.53 -9.36
N ARG A 334 17.83 8.27 -10.43
CA ARG A 334 19.28 8.45 -10.51
C ARG A 334 19.99 7.77 -9.33
N VAL A 335 19.85 6.45 -9.25
CA VAL A 335 20.45 5.62 -8.21
C VAL A 335 20.88 4.26 -8.78
N PRO A 336 22.09 3.75 -8.44
CA PRO A 336 22.52 2.41 -8.83
C PRO A 336 21.70 1.39 -8.04
N PHE A 337 20.57 0.97 -8.63
CA PHE A 337 19.64 0.03 -8.01
C PHE A 337 19.59 -1.28 -8.78
N VAL A 338 20.13 -2.33 -8.20
CA VAL A 338 20.17 -3.71 -8.69
C VAL A 338 19.56 -4.67 -7.70
#